data_505ee03a2bad046426f0d8dc5672a5f1
#
_entry.id   505ee03a2bad046426f0d8dc5672a5f1
#
_cell.length_a   1.000
_cell.length_b   1.000
_cell.length_c   1.000
_cell.angle_alpha   90.00
_cell.angle_beta   90.00
_cell.angle_gamma   90.00
#
_symmetry.space_group_name_H-M   'P 1'
#
loop_
_entity.id
_entity.type
_entity.pdbx_description
1 polymer ?
#
loop_
_entity_poly.entity_id
_entity_poly.type
_entity_poly.pdbx_seq_one_letter_code
_entity_poly.pdbx_strand_id
1 'polypeptide(L)'
;MLRENIHDLMSFFVVAREKSFTRAASKLGVSQSALSHAMRGLEERLGIRLLTRTTRNVSTTTAGERLIEELSPLIETMDEKLDLITNAAEEPKGKIRITTVDYPASYILRPKLRPFLRKYPKIEVEININYGLTDIIEERFDAGIRIGEHLAKDMIAIPIGAPMRMAIVGAPSYFETHKKPANLHDLMEQNCINLRVPTSGGLYPWELDDENGAVNIRPKGQLIFNTYPHIVEAVLDGFGLAYIPEREVEEFMRQGRLIRVLEKYCLPFPGYYLYYPNRRHHPVAFQLFIEALKRHDPE
;
A
#
# COMPACT_ATOMS: atom_id res chain seq x y z
N MET A 1 -37.80 6.63 -13.60
CA MET A 1 -36.72 7.30 -12.80
C MET A 1 -35.33 6.72 -13.08
N LEU A 2 -34.99 5.42 -12.81
CA LEU A 2 -33.63 4.89 -13.04
C LEU A 2 -33.25 4.88 -14.52
N ARG A 3 -34.11 4.36 -15.42
CA ARG A 3 -33.85 4.28 -16.87
C ARG A 3 -33.53 5.63 -17.52
N GLU A 4 -34.14 6.71 -17.05
CA GLU A 4 -33.98 8.05 -17.61
C GLU A 4 -32.71 8.76 -17.10
N ASN A 5 -32.23 8.34 -15.92
CA ASN A 5 -31.14 9.01 -15.24
C ASN A 5 -29.80 8.27 -15.30
N ILE A 6 -29.77 7.00 -15.71
CA ILE A 6 -28.58 6.17 -15.58
C ILE A 6 -27.36 6.73 -16.35
N HIS A 7 -27.59 7.23 -17.55
CA HIS A 7 -26.51 7.82 -18.36
C HIS A 7 -25.97 9.12 -17.74
N ASP A 8 -26.85 9.96 -17.23
CA ASP A 8 -26.48 11.20 -16.59
C ASP A 8 -25.85 10.99 -15.20
N LEU A 9 -26.30 9.92 -14.48
CA LEU A 9 -25.65 9.47 -13.25
C LEU A 9 -24.21 9.01 -13.50
N MET A 10 -23.99 8.20 -14.55
CA MET A 10 -22.62 7.79 -14.93
C MET A 10 -21.75 8.99 -15.26
N SER A 11 -22.32 9.97 -15.97
CA SER A 11 -21.62 11.23 -16.27
C SER A 11 -21.32 12.05 -15.01
N PHE A 12 -22.24 12.08 -14.04
CA PHE A 12 -22.04 12.71 -12.73
C PHE A 12 -20.86 12.10 -11.98
N PHE A 13 -20.73 10.76 -11.93
CA PHE A 13 -19.59 10.10 -11.28
C PHE A 13 -18.26 10.49 -11.90
N VAL A 14 -18.20 10.63 -13.23
CA VAL A 14 -16.98 11.06 -13.92
C VAL A 14 -16.67 12.53 -13.56
N VAL A 15 -17.67 13.43 -13.55
CA VAL A 15 -17.46 14.83 -13.17
C VAL A 15 -16.98 14.96 -11.72
N ALA A 16 -17.60 14.24 -10.80
CA ALA A 16 -17.22 14.22 -9.38
C ALA A 16 -15.79 13.73 -9.18
N ARG A 17 -15.41 12.69 -9.90
CA ARG A 17 -14.06 12.10 -9.88
C ARG A 17 -12.99 13.06 -10.42
N GLU A 18 -13.26 13.70 -11.57
CA GLU A 18 -12.31 14.60 -12.22
C GLU A 18 -12.24 15.98 -11.58
N LYS A 19 -13.23 16.35 -10.77
CA LYS A 19 -13.38 17.70 -10.19
C LYS A 19 -13.23 18.80 -11.25
N SER A 20 -13.55 18.47 -12.53
CA SER A 20 -13.39 19.35 -13.70
C SER A 20 -14.31 18.92 -14.83
N PHE A 21 -15.18 19.82 -15.29
CA PHE A 21 -16.04 19.54 -16.45
C PHE A 21 -15.24 19.33 -17.74
N THR A 22 -14.14 20.04 -17.94
CA THR A 22 -13.31 19.91 -19.13
C THR A 22 -12.66 18.53 -19.21
N ARG A 23 -12.04 18.05 -18.11
CA ARG A 23 -11.43 16.71 -18.05
C ARG A 23 -12.47 15.62 -18.16
N ALA A 24 -13.60 15.76 -17.49
CA ALA A 24 -14.69 14.81 -17.54
C ALA A 24 -15.27 14.69 -18.96
N ALA A 25 -15.51 15.82 -19.64
CA ALA A 25 -16.00 15.87 -21.01
C ALA A 25 -15.03 15.17 -21.99
N SER A 26 -13.72 15.41 -21.85
CA SER A 26 -12.68 14.74 -22.64
C SER A 26 -12.71 13.21 -22.44
N LYS A 27 -12.88 12.75 -21.19
CA LYS A 27 -12.98 11.31 -20.88
C LYS A 27 -14.25 10.66 -21.44
N LEU A 28 -15.36 11.40 -21.45
CA LEU A 28 -16.65 10.90 -21.92
C LEU A 28 -16.82 11.06 -23.45
N GLY A 29 -15.89 11.71 -24.13
CA GLY A 29 -16.00 11.97 -25.58
C GLY A 29 -17.12 12.92 -25.95
N VAL A 30 -17.52 13.84 -25.04
CA VAL A 30 -18.60 14.80 -25.25
C VAL A 30 -18.09 16.24 -25.10
N SER A 31 -18.91 17.23 -25.53
CA SER A 31 -18.58 18.64 -25.28
C SER A 31 -18.84 19.02 -23.83
N GLN A 32 -18.06 19.98 -23.30
CA GLN A 32 -18.24 20.49 -21.93
C GLN A 32 -19.65 21.09 -21.74
N SER A 33 -20.20 21.73 -22.79
CA SER A 33 -21.54 22.32 -22.76
C SER A 33 -22.63 21.23 -22.65
N ALA A 34 -22.52 20.15 -23.42
CA ALA A 34 -23.44 19.01 -23.38
C ALA A 34 -23.40 18.34 -21.98
N LEU A 35 -22.20 18.10 -21.45
CA LEU A 35 -22.03 17.53 -20.10
C LEU A 35 -22.61 18.45 -19.02
N SER A 36 -22.41 19.76 -19.13
CA SER A 36 -22.97 20.74 -18.19
C SER A 36 -24.52 20.78 -18.26
N HIS A 37 -25.09 20.61 -19.46
CA HIS A 37 -26.53 20.52 -19.65
C HIS A 37 -27.09 19.24 -19.06
N ALA A 38 -26.48 18.10 -19.31
CA ALA A 38 -26.86 16.82 -18.75
C ALA A 38 -26.86 16.84 -17.21
N MET A 39 -25.85 17.45 -16.59
CA MET A 39 -25.79 17.58 -15.12
C MET A 39 -26.91 18.46 -14.56
N ARG A 40 -27.26 19.57 -15.23
CA ARG A 40 -28.39 20.41 -14.82
C ARG A 40 -29.71 19.65 -14.94
N GLY A 41 -29.93 18.95 -16.06
CA GLY A 41 -31.11 18.14 -16.26
C GLY A 41 -31.24 17.02 -15.22
N LEU A 42 -30.14 16.39 -14.82
CA LEU A 42 -30.14 15.39 -13.75
C LEU A 42 -30.56 16.02 -12.42
N GLU A 43 -29.95 17.13 -12.02
CA GLU A 43 -30.28 17.87 -10.78
C GLU A 43 -31.73 18.33 -10.75
N GLU A 44 -32.27 18.82 -11.86
CA GLU A 44 -33.66 19.22 -12.01
C GLU A 44 -34.62 18.03 -11.85
N ARG A 45 -34.35 16.89 -12.50
CA ARG A 45 -35.18 15.68 -12.39
C ARG A 45 -35.15 15.06 -10.98
N LEU A 46 -34.00 15.15 -10.30
CA LEU A 46 -33.87 14.66 -8.92
C LEU A 46 -34.37 15.66 -7.87
N GLY A 47 -34.56 16.92 -8.24
CA GLY A 47 -34.96 18.00 -7.34
C GLY A 47 -33.89 18.39 -6.31
N ILE A 48 -32.64 17.98 -6.53
CA ILE A 48 -31.51 18.25 -5.61
C ILE A 48 -30.26 18.66 -6.39
N ARG A 49 -29.45 19.51 -5.78
CA ARG A 49 -28.12 19.85 -6.32
C ARG A 49 -27.11 18.81 -5.89
N LEU A 50 -26.37 18.28 -6.87
CA LEU A 50 -25.32 17.30 -6.66
C LEU A 50 -23.92 17.92 -6.74
N LEU A 51 -23.78 19.03 -7.48
CA LEU A 51 -22.51 19.72 -7.72
C LEU A 51 -22.58 21.18 -7.28
N THR A 52 -21.53 21.64 -6.63
CA THR A 52 -21.25 23.05 -6.39
C THR A 52 -20.23 23.54 -7.41
N ARG A 53 -20.54 24.63 -8.10
CA ARG A 53 -19.69 25.21 -9.14
C ARG A 53 -19.15 26.54 -8.66
N THR A 54 -17.86 26.70 -8.71
CA THR A 54 -17.19 27.99 -8.63
C THR A 54 -16.55 28.30 -9.98
N THR A 55 -16.11 29.51 -10.21
CA THR A 55 -15.45 29.92 -11.47
C THR A 55 -14.16 29.14 -11.76
N ARG A 56 -13.59 28.44 -10.78
CA ARG A 56 -12.31 27.72 -10.89
C ARG A 56 -12.40 26.23 -10.58
N ASN A 57 -13.40 25.75 -9.80
CA ASN A 57 -13.47 24.37 -9.34
C ASN A 57 -14.91 23.85 -9.32
N VAL A 58 -15.01 22.53 -9.44
CA VAL A 58 -16.24 21.75 -9.23
C VAL A 58 -16.05 20.85 -8.03
N SER A 59 -16.97 20.88 -7.09
CA SER A 59 -17.03 19.99 -5.93
C SER A 59 -18.42 19.36 -5.82
N THR A 60 -18.50 18.24 -5.13
CA THR A 60 -19.77 17.62 -4.77
C THR A 60 -20.45 18.37 -3.62
N THR A 61 -21.78 18.34 -3.60
CA THR A 61 -22.58 18.73 -2.41
C THR A 61 -22.66 17.53 -1.46
N THR A 62 -23.15 17.73 -0.24
CA THR A 62 -23.44 16.62 0.70
C THR A 62 -24.37 15.57 0.09
N ALA A 63 -25.37 16.02 -0.70
CA ALA A 63 -26.25 15.10 -1.43
C ALA A 63 -25.51 14.35 -2.55
N GLY A 64 -24.57 15.01 -3.24
CA GLY A 64 -23.72 14.38 -4.25
C GLY A 64 -22.76 13.35 -3.65
N GLU A 65 -22.17 13.64 -2.49
CA GLU A 65 -21.30 12.70 -1.76
C GLU A 65 -22.07 11.46 -1.34
N ARG A 66 -23.22 11.64 -0.72
CA ARG A 66 -24.10 10.51 -0.33
C ARG A 66 -24.53 9.68 -1.52
N LEU A 67 -24.83 10.30 -2.66
CA LEU A 67 -25.19 9.57 -3.89
C LEU A 67 -24.01 8.74 -4.41
N ILE A 68 -22.77 9.26 -4.31
CA ILE A 68 -21.57 8.53 -4.67
C ILE A 68 -21.37 7.34 -3.73
N GLU A 69 -21.44 7.56 -2.43
CA GLU A 69 -21.25 6.51 -1.42
C GLU A 69 -22.24 5.34 -1.61
N GLU A 70 -23.50 5.65 -1.88
CA GLU A 70 -24.53 4.62 -2.01
C GLU A 70 -24.57 3.94 -3.37
N LEU A 71 -24.33 4.65 -4.48
CA LEU A 71 -24.51 4.08 -5.81
C LEU A 71 -23.20 3.59 -6.46
N SER A 72 -22.03 4.12 -6.14
CA SER A 72 -20.78 3.65 -6.74
C SER A 72 -20.57 2.15 -6.53
N PRO A 73 -20.78 1.57 -5.34
CA PRO A 73 -20.62 0.13 -5.14
C PRO A 73 -21.59 -0.72 -5.97
N LEU A 74 -22.80 -0.21 -6.22
CA LEU A 74 -23.80 -0.91 -7.02
C LEU A 74 -23.44 -0.91 -8.51
N ILE A 75 -22.92 0.21 -9.01
CA ILE A 75 -22.45 0.34 -10.40
C ILE A 75 -21.25 -0.56 -10.63
N GLU A 76 -20.25 -0.52 -9.74
CA GLU A 76 -19.09 -1.41 -9.78
C GLU A 76 -19.53 -2.88 -9.81
N THR A 77 -20.51 -3.25 -8.97
CA THR A 77 -21.08 -4.61 -8.96
C THR A 77 -21.78 -4.98 -10.27
N MET A 78 -22.46 -4.03 -10.92
CA MET A 78 -23.10 -4.27 -12.22
C MET A 78 -22.06 -4.48 -13.32
N ASP A 79 -21.00 -3.65 -13.38
CA ASP A 79 -19.92 -3.78 -14.34
C ASP A 79 -19.20 -5.13 -14.16
N GLU A 80 -18.92 -5.53 -12.90
CA GLU A 80 -18.32 -6.84 -12.59
C GLU A 80 -19.19 -8.01 -13.07
N LYS A 81 -20.52 -7.94 -12.87
CA LYS A 81 -21.44 -9.00 -13.32
C LYS A 81 -21.58 -9.05 -14.85
N LEU A 82 -21.56 -7.90 -15.50
CA LEU A 82 -21.55 -7.84 -16.96
C LEU A 82 -20.22 -8.43 -17.48
N ASP A 83 -19.11 -8.10 -16.85
CA ASP A 83 -17.81 -8.68 -17.18
C ASP A 83 -17.77 -10.21 -16.97
N LEU A 84 -18.36 -10.73 -15.90
CA LEU A 84 -18.48 -12.17 -15.68
C LEU A 84 -19.32 -12.87 -16.76
N ILE A 85 -20.39 -12.25 -17.24
CA ILE A 85 -21.28 -12.82 -18.26
C ILE A 85 -20.67 -12.71 -19.66
N THR A 86 -20.05 -11.57 -19.95
CA THR A 86 -19.44 -11.29 -21.27
C THR A 86 -18.07 -11.94 -21.42
N ASN A 87 -17.35 -12.13 -20.34
CA ASN A 87 -15.97 -12.65 -20.33
C ASN A 87 -15.88 -14.12 -19.91
N ALA A 88 -16.98 -14.87 -19.84
CA ALA A 88 -16.96 -16.31 -19.58
C ALA A 88 -16.08 -17.11 -20.59
N ALA A 89 -15.69 -16.50 -21.70
CA ALA A 89 -14.77 -17.01 -22.72
C ALA A 89 -13.49 -16.18 -22.92
N GLU A 90 -13.31 -15.03 -22.24
CA GLU A 90 -12.13 -14.16 -22.39
C GLU A 90 -11.13 -14.37 -21.27
N GLU A 91 -9.84 -14.21 -21.62
CA GLU A 91 -8.75 -14.19 -20.62
C GLU A 91 -8.96 -13.07 -19.59
N PRO A 92 -8.74 -13.35 -18.27
CA PRO A 92 -8.86 -12.36 -17.22
C PRO A 92 -8.02 -11.11 -17.51
N LYS A 93 -8.64 -9.94 -17.39
CA LYS A 93 -8.02 -8.64 -17.66
C LYS A 93 -8.37 -7.64 -16.56
N GLY A 94 -7.57 -6.61 -16.40
CA GLY A 94 -7.82 -5.50 -15.48
C GLY A 94 -6.55 -4.97 -14.85
N LYS A 95 -6.70 -3.91 -14.07
CA LYS A 95 -5.61 -3.26 -13.33
C LYS A 95 -5.80 -3.46 -11.84
N ILE A 96 -4.72 -3.84 -11.16
CA ILE A 96 -4.65 -4.02 -9.70
C ILE A 96 -3.65 -3.02 -9.15
N ARG A 97 -4.06 -2.19 -8.20
CA ARG A 97 -3.21 -1.18 -7.57
C ARG A 97 -2.93 -1.54 -6.11
N ILE A 98 -1.66 -1.73 -5.78
CA ILE A 98 -1.22 -2.16 -4.45
C ILE A 98 -0.28 -1.11 -3.84
N THR A 99 -0.51 -0.74 -2.57
CA THR A 99 0.47 0.02 -1.79
C THR A 99 1.22 -0.88 -0.84
N THR A 100 2.54 -0.71 -0.75
CA THR A 100 3.39 -1.56 0.09
C THR A 100 4.69 -0.83 0.46
N VAL A 101 5.61 -1.53 1.13
CA VAL A 101 7.01 -1.11 1.33
C VAL A 101 7.96 -2.01 0.54
N ASP A 102 9.26 -1.68 0.52
CA ASP A 102 10.25 -2.38 -0.32
C ASP A 102 10.35 -3.88 -0.04
N TYR A 103 10.36 -4.27 1.24
CA TYR A 103 10.53 -5.67 1.62
C TYR A 103 9.45 -6.59 1.02
N PRO A 104 8.14 -6.39 1.22
CA PRO A 104 7.12 -7.23 0.59
C PRO A 104 7.14 -7.15 -0.94
N ALA A 105 7.42 -5.99 -1.51
CA ALA A 105 7.53 -5.85 -2.96
C ALA A 105 8.62 -6.79 -3.53
N SER A 106 9.77 -6.82 -2.88
CA SER A 106 10.94 -7.59 -3.33
C SER A 106 10.86 -9.07 -3.00
N TYR A 107 10.47 -9.41 -1.77
CA TYR A 107 10.60 -10.79 -1.26
C TYR A 107 9.29 -11.58 -1.23
N ILE A 108 8.13 -10.93 -1.31
CA ILE A 108 6.82 -11.59 -1.29
C ILE A 108 6.11 -11.46 -2.64
N LEU A 109 5.96 -10.23 -3.15
CA LEU A 109 5.21 -10.00 -4.39
C LEU A 109 5.98 -10.47 -5.62
N ARG A 110 7.22 -10.01 -5.80
CA ARG A 110 8.00 -10.29 -7.02
C ARG A 110 8.09 -11.78 -7.36
N PRO A 111 8.37 -12.72 -6.44
CA PRO A 111 8.38 -14.14 -6.73
C PRO A 111 7.03 -14.66 -7.23
N LYS A 112 5.93 -14.25 -6.60
CA LYS A 112 4.55 -14.68 -6.90
C LYS A 112 3.98 -13.99 -8.15
N LEU A 113 4.37 -12.75 -8.42
CA LEU A 113 3.94 -12.01 -9.61
C LEU A 113 4.51 -12.59 -10.91
N ARG A 114 5.72 -13.15 -10.88
CA ARG A 114 6.34 -13.70 -12.08
C ARG A 114 5.50 -14.81 -12.75
N PRO A 115 5.06 -15.87 -12.05
CA PRO A 115 4.17 -16.88 -12.62
C PRO A 115 2.75 -16.33 -12.88
N PHE A 116 2.25 -15.44 -12.02
CA PHE A 116 0.92 -14.84 -12.13
C PHE A 116 0.77 -14.03 -13.43
N LEU A 117 1.66 -13.10 -13.71
CA LEU A 117 1.59 -12.25 -14.91
C LEU A 117 1.89 -13.03 -16.20
N ARG A 118 2.65 -14.11 -16.13
CA ARG A 118 2.80 -15.05 -17.27
C ARG A 118 1.50 -15.77 -17.58
N LYS A 119 0.75 -16.16 -16.54
CA LYS A 119 -0.53 -16.84 -16.70
C LYS A 119 -1.65 -15.92 -17.15
N TYR A 120 -1.62 -14.66 -16.73
CA TYR A 120 -2.65 -13.66 -16.99
C TYR A 120 -2.06 -12.39 -17.64
N PRO A 121 -1.68 -12.44 -18.93
CA PRO A 121 -0.93 -11.38 -19.60
C PRO A 121 -1.72 -10.08 -19.81
N LYS A 122 -3.05 -10.10 -19.64
CA LYS A 122 -3.92 -8.92 -19.75
C LYS A 122 -4.20 -8.25 -18.39
N ILE A 123 -3.61 -8.76 -17.30
CA ILE A 123 -3.67 -8.13 -15.98
C ILE A 123 -2.47 -7.21 -15.79
N GLU A 124 -2.72 -5.96 -15.43
CA GLU A 124 -1.72 -4.98 -15.02
C GLU A 124 -1.66 -4.91 -13.50
N VAL A 125 -0.46 -4.93 -12.91
CA VAL A 125 -0.26 -4.73 -11.46
C VAL A 125 0.61 -3.50 -11.24
N GLU A 126 0.04 -2.47 -10.62
CA GLU A 126 0.73 -1.27 -10.19
C GLU A 126 1.11 -1.40 -8.72
N ILE A 127 2.41 -1.27 -8.41
CA ILE A 127 2.91 -1.32 -7.03
C ILE A 127 3.43 0.05 -6.66
N ASN A 128 2.84 0.65 -5.64
CA ASN A 128 3.27 1.91 -5.06
C ASN A 128 4.06 1.63 -3.77
N ILE A 129 5.32 2.05 -3.75
CA ILE A 129 6.18 1.94 -2.58
C ILE A 129 6.00 3.18 -1.71
N ASN A 130 5.40 3.00 -0.53
CA ASN A 130 5.13 4.07 0.41
C ASN A 130 5.27 3.56 1.85
N TYR A 131 6.12 4.18 2.65
CA TYR A 131 6.32 3.83 4.06
C TYR A 131 5.29 4.49 5.00
N GLY A 132 4.50 5.44 4.48
CA GLY A 132 3.39 6.04 5.21
C GLY A 132 2.18 5.09 5.31
N LEU A 133 1.35 5.32 6.32
CA LEU A 133 0.02 4.74 6.34
C LEU A 133 -0.81 5.44 5.26
N THR A 134 -1.32 4.67 4.34
CA THR A 134 -2.10 5.13 3.20
C THR A 134 -3.55 4.73 3.43
N ASP A 135 -4.47 5.67 3.31
CA ASP A 135 -5.88 5.34 3.16
C ASP A 135 -6.09 4.75 1.77
N ILE A 136 -6.20 3.41 1.71
CA ILE A 136 -6.30 2.69 0.44
C ILE A 136 -7.61 2.98 -0.29
N ILE A 137 -8.65 3.41 0.41
CA ILE A 137 -9.95 3.77 -0.19
C ILE A 137 -9.84 5.17 -0.82
N GLU A 138 -9.34 6.15 -0.08
CA GLU A 138 -9.18 7.52 -0.56
C GLU A 138 -8.21 7.60 -1.75
N GLU A 139 -7.07 6.90 -1.67
CA GLU A 139 -6.06 6.86 -2.72
C GLU A 139 -6.34 5.83 -3.82
N ARG A 140 -7.46 5.09 -3.71
CA ARG A 140 -7.97 4.12 -4.71
C ARG A 140 -6.97 3.00 -5.00
N PHE A 141 -6.39 2.43 -3.97
CA PHE A 141 -5.71 1.16 -4.05
C PHE A 141 -6.72 0.01 -3.84
N ASP A 142 -6.51 -1.10 -4.53
CA ASP A 142 -7.30 -2.31 -4.33
C ASP A 142 -6.91 -3.02 -3.04
N ALA A 143 -5.64 -2.94 -2.66
CA ALA A 143 -5.13 -3.48 -1.40
C ALA A 143 -3.87 -2.76 -0.93
N GLY A 144 -3.55 -2.96 0.35
CA GLY A 144 -2.26 -2.62 0.92
C GLY A 144 -1.57 -3.84 1.51
N ILE A 145 -0.25 -3.77 1.67
CA ILE A 145 0.53 -4.80 2.34
C ILE A 145 1.33 -4.14 3.45
N ARG A 146 1.07 -4.56 4.69
CA ARG A 146 1.72 -4.04 5.91
C ARG A 146 1.90 -5.16 6.94
N ILE A 147 2.71 -4.92 7.95
CA ILE A 147 2.79 -5.74 9.16
C ILE A 147 1.46 -5.62 9.91
N GLY A 148 0.97 -6.73 10.49
CA GLY A 148 -0.42 -6.91 10.91
C GLY A 148 -0.95 -6.04 12.06
N GLU A 149 -0.14 -5.22 12.71
CA GLU A 149 -0.53 -4.52 13.95
C GLU A 149 -1.42 -3.27 13.75
N HIS A 150 -1.58 -2.79 12.51
CA HIS A 150 -2.21 -1.49 12.21
C HIS A 150 -3.35 -1.57 11.20
N LEU A 151 -4.14 -2.66 11.22
CA LEU A 151 -5.22 -2.84 10.25
C LEU A 151 -6.54 -2.26 10.77
N ALA A 152 -7.23 -1.48 9.93
CA ALA A 152 -8.55 -0.93 10.26
C ALA A 152 -9.58 -2.05 10.41
N LYS A 153 -10.55 -1.87 11.32
CA LYS A 153 -11.55 -2.89 11.69
C LYS A 153 -12.44 -3.38 10.54
N ASP A 154 -12.59 -2.59 9.47
CA ASP A 154 -13.46 -2.87 8.33
C ASP A 154 -12.72 -3.48 7.13
N MET A 155 -11.49 -3.93 7.33
CA MET A 155 -10.65 -4.54 6.31
C MET A 155 -10.54 -6.05 6.48
N ILE A 156 -10.49 -6.77 5.37
CA ILE A 156 -10.07 -8.17 5.35
C ILE A 156 -8.54 -8.20 5.36
N ALA A 157 -7.96 -8.96 6.29
CA ALA A 157 -6.52 -9.15 6.38
C ALA A 157 -6.15 -10.61 6.19
N ILE A 158 -5.23 -10.88 5.27
CA ILE A 158 -4.76 -12.22 4.94
C ILE A 158 -3.24 -12.28 5.12
N PRO A 159 -2.70 -13.22 5.92
CA PRO A 159 -1.25 -13.40 5.99
C PRO A 159 -0.73 -13.88 4.64
N ILE A 160 0.34 -13.25 4.15
CA ILE A 160 0.93 -13.54 2.83
C ILE A 160 2.43 -13.86 2.90
N GLY A 161 3.03 -13.74 4.06
CA GLY A 161 4.44 -14.03 4.33
C GLY A 161 4.63 -14.90 5.57
N ALA A 162 5.80 -15.52 5.69
CA ALA A 162 6.23 -16.20 6.89
C ALA A 162 6.51 -15.18 8.03
N PRO A 163 6.57 -15.63 9.29
CA PRO A 163 7.12 -14.82 10.36
C PRO A 163 8.50 -14.27 9.97
N MET A 164 8.80 -13.07 10.40
CA MET A 164 10.05 -12.41 10.07
C MET A 164 10.77 -11.94 11.33
N ARG A 165 12.02 -11.59 11.18
CA ARG A 165 12.87 -11.08 12.25
C ARG A 165 13.66 -9.87 11.76
N MET A 166 13.94 -8.95 12.64
CA MET A 166 14.89 -7.88 12.40
C MET A 166 16.30 -8.31 12.79
N ALA A 167 17.28 -7.63 12.23
CA ALA A 167 18.69 -7.77 12.63
C ALA A 167 19.27 -6.39 12.93
N ILE A 168 20.08 -6.31 14.00
CA ILE A 168 20.94 -5.18 14.27
C ILE A 168 22.30 -5.51 13.67
N VAL A 169 22.75 -4.70 12.71
CA VAL A 169 23.97 -4.96 11.95
C VAL A 169 24.87 -3.73 11.88
N GLY A 170 26.16 -3.95 11.72
CA GLY A 170 27.17 -2.92 11.43
C GLY A 170 28.27 -3.48 10.54
N ALA A 171 28.93 -2.64 9.76
CA ALA A 171 30.07 -3.04 8.94
C ALA A 171 31.30 -3.36 9.81
N PRO A 172 32.21 -4.25 9.37
CA PRO A 172 33.48 -4.49 10.05
C PRO A 172 34.29 -3.19 10.29
N SER A 173 34.33 -2.29 9.31
CA SER A 173 35.01 -0.99 9.38
C SER A 173 34.50 -0.09 10.53
N TYR A 174 33.20 -0.13 10.81
CA TYR A 174 32.63 0.58 11.95
C TYR A 174 33.21 0.07 13.28
N PHE A 175 33.34 -1.25 13.42
CA PHE A 175 33.84 -1.90 14.64
C PHE A 175 35.37 -1.84 14.81
N GLU A 176 36.12 -1.32 13.84
CA GLU A 176 37.53 -1.02 14.01
C GLU A 176 37.76 0.12 15.02
N THR A 177 36.79 1.04 15.09
CA THR A 177 36.87 2.24 15.96
C THR A 177 35.80 2.27 17.06
N HIS A 178 34.81 1.38 16.98
CA HIS A 178 33.72 1.33 17.94
C HIS A 178 33.55 -0.07 18.53
N LYS A 179 33.42 -0.14 19.84
CA LYS A 179 33.19 -1.41 20.53
C LYS A 179 31.85 -1.99 20.16
N LYS A 180 31.76 -3.32 19.91
CA LYS A 180 30.50 -3.99 19.69
C LYS A 180 29.62 -3.90 20.93
N PRO A 181 28.32 -3.52 20.81
CA PRO A 181 27.39 -3.48 21.93
C PRO A 181 27.17 -4.89 22.47
N ALA A 182 27.21 -5.06 23.78
CA ALA A 182 26.97 -6.32 24.47
C ALA A 182 25.53 -6.43 25.02
N ASN A 183 24.87 -5.29 25.22
CA ASN A 183 23.51 -5.19 25.75
C ASN A 183 22.78 -3.97 25.12
N LEU A 184 21.47 -3.83 25.44
CA LEU A 184 20.64 -2.76 24.87
C LEU A 184 21.07 -1.36 25.32
N HIS A 185 21.65 -1.22 26.51
CA HIS A 185 22.12 0.09 26.97
C HIS A 185 23.27 0.62 26.12
N ASP A 186 24.14 -0.27 25.66
CA ASP A 186 25.29 0.09 24.84
C ASP A 186 24.87 0.70 23.49
N LEU A 187 23.63 0.46 23.00
CA LEU A 187 23.10 1.09 21.79
C LEU A 187 23.00 2.60 21.90
N MET A 188 22.83 3.14 23.11
CA MET A 188 22.70 4.58 23.33
C MET A 188 24.01 5.33 23.09
N GLU A 189 25.14 4.62 23.10
CA GLU A 189 26.50 5.14 22.86
C GLU A 189 26.93 4.93 21.40
N GLN A 190 26.14 4.20 20.61
CA GLN A 190 26.45 3.93 19.20
C GLN A 190 25.88 5.01 18.27
N ASN A 191 26.55 5.21 17.12
CA ASN A 191 25.96 5.96 16.02
C ASN A 191 24.99 5.04 15.26
N CYS A 192 23.70 5.33 15.30
CA CYS A 192 22.69 4.49 14.70
C CYS A 192 22.02 5.15 13.49
N ILE A 193 21.81 4.40 12.42
CA ILE A 193 21.12 4.83 11.22
C ILE A 193 19.63 4.54 11.39
N ASN A 194 18.81 5.58 11.37
CA ASN A 194 17.41 5.49 11.75
C ASN A 194 16.45 5.58 10.56
N LEU A 195 15.30 4.90 10.67
CA LEU A 195 14.19 5.00 9.75
C LEU A 195 13.22 6.09 10.24
N ARG A 196 12.84 7.02 9.37
CA ARG A 196 11.75 7.97 9.63
C ARG A 196 10.45 7.43 9.05
N VAL A 197 9.41 7.37 9.87
CA VAL A 197 8.06 6.98 9.43
C VAL A 197 7.33 8.21 8.92
N PRO A 198 6.98 8.30 7.63
CA PRO A 198 6.38 9.50 7.05
C PRO A 198 5.04 9.90 7.71
N THR A 199 4.20 8.96 8.09
CA THR A 199 2.88 9.21 8.70
C THR A 199 2.97 9.91 10.04
N SER A 200 3.84 9.45 10.94
CA SER A 200 4.01 10.03 12.27
C SER A 200 5.04 11.17 12.30
N GLY A 201 5.86 11.29 11.25
CA GLY A 201 7.03 12.16 11.21
C GLY A 201 8.13 11.77 12.20
N GLY A 202 7.88 10.77 13.06
CA GLY A 202 8.81 10.27 14.07
C GLY A 202 9.82 9.27 13.52
N LEU A 203 10.84 8.96 14.35
CA LEU A 203 11.75 7.83 14.08
C LEU A 203 11.06 6.52 14.45
N TYR A 204 11.23 5.51 13.62
CA TYR A 204 10.78 4.15 13.92
C TYR A 204 11.53 3.63 15.16
N PRO A 205 10.82 3.22 16.22
CA PRO A 205 11.49 2.64 17.37
C PRO A 205 12.07 1.28 17.00
N TRP A 206 13.24 0.95 17.55
CA TRP A 206 13.77 -0.39 17.47
C TRP A 206 13.02 -1.26 18.47
N GLU A 207 12.15 -2.12 17.95
CA GLU A 207 11.28 -3.00 18.72
C GLU A 207 12.07 -4.26 19.10
N LEU A 208 12.49 -4.35 20.34
CA LEU A 208 13.37 -5.36 20.87
C LEU A 208 12.72 -6.05 22.07
N ASP A 209 13.22 -7.20 22.42
CA ASP A 209 12.79 -7.92 23.64
C ASP A 209 13.95 -8.12 24.59
N ASP A 210 13.74 -7.85 25.86
CA ASP A 210 14.67 -8.19 26.93
C ASP A 210 14.05 -9.20 27.92
N GLU A 211 14.73 -9.46 29.03
CA GLU A 211 14.25 -10.40 30.06
C GLU A 211 12.95 -9.95 30.72
N ASN A 212 12.56 -8.67 30.58
CA ASN A 212 11.34 -8.07 31.14
C ASN A 212 10.23 -7.90 30.09
N GLY A 213 10.47 -8.28 28.83
CA GLY A 213 9.52 -8.20 27.72
C GLY A 213 9.90 -7.16 26.65
N ALA A 214 8.90 -6.75 25.88
CA ALA A 214 9.08 -5.85 24.75
C ALA A 214 9.59 -4.45 25.16
N VAL A 215 10.65 -3.99 24.51
CA VAL A 215 11.30 -2.71 24.76
C VAL A 215 11.46 -1.92 23.45
N ASN A 216 10.99 -0.68 23.45
CA ASN A 216 11.10 0.23 22.33
C ASN A 216 12.25 1.21 22.53
N ILE A 217 13.34 1.06 21.78
CA ILE A 217 14.52 1.93 21.85
C ILE A 217 14.51 2.90 20.66
N ARG A 218 14.86 4.16 20.92
CA ARG A 218 15.11 5.19 19.90
C ARG A 218 16.55 5.66 19.98
N PRO A 219 17.48 4.91 19.39
CA PRO A 219 18.89 5.27 19.46
C PRO A 219 19.15 6.53 18.63
N LYS A 220 20.19 7.29 19.02
CA LYS A 220 20.62 8.48 18.31
C LYS A 220 21.56 8.12 17.17
N GLY A 221 21.67 9.01 16.19
CA GLY A 221 22.63 8.87 15.12
C GLY A 221 22.57 10.02 14.11
N GLN A 222 23.54 10.06 13.23
CA GLN A 222 23.74 11.16 12.28
C GLN A 222 22.90 11.03 11.02
N LEU A 223 22.52 9.77 10.63
CA LEU A 223 21.79 9.51 9.40
C LEU A 223 20.37 9.04 9.67
N ILE A 224 19.44 9.62 8.90
CA ILE A 224 18.02 9.28 8.94
C ILE A 224 17.52 9.16 7.51
N PHE A 225 16.96 8.02 7.16
CA PHE A 225 16.31 7.78 5.87
C PHE A 225 14.84 7.43 6.08
N ASN A 226 14.06 7.45 5.03
CA ASN A 226 12.68 7.00 5.03
C ASN A 226 12.46 5.68 4.25
N THR A 227 13.54 5.00 3.87
CA THR A 227 13.53 3.72 3.14
C THR A 227 14.69 2.83 3.58
N TYR A 228 14.47 1.52 3.62
CA TYR A 228 15.51 0.55 4.01
C TYR A 228 16.67 0.42 3.02
N PRO A 229 16.49 0.47 1.68
CA PRO A 229 17.62 0.35 0.75
C PRO A 229 18.76 1.32 1.05
N HIS A 230 18.46 2.57 1.35
CA HIS A 230 19.49 3.56 1.70
C HIS A 230 20.12 3.34 3.10
N ILE A 231 19.35 2.76 4.02
CA ILE A 231 19.89 2.34 5.32
C ILE A 231 20.89 1.19 5.14
N VAL A 232 20.57 0.22 4.25
CA VAL A 232 21.46 -0.90 3.92
C VAL A 232 22.78 -0.40 3.32
N GLU A 233 22.70 0.53 2.36
CA GLU A 233 23.91 1.15 1.77
C GLU A 233 24.74 1.87 2.84
N ALA A 234 24.13 2.71 3.66
CA ALA A 234 24.82 3.45 4.69
C ALA A 234 25.48 2.55 5.76
N VAL A 235 24.82 1.46 6.16
CA VAL A 235 25.45 0.53 7.12
C VAL A 235 26.63 -0.22 6.50
N LEU A 236 26.56 -0.57 5.22
CA LEU A 236 27.67 -1.20 4.47
C LEU A 236 28.88 -0.26 4.35
N ASP A 237 28.63 1.04 4.24
CA ASP A 237 29.67 2.07 4.20
C ASP A 237 30.28 2.36 5.60
N GLY A 238 29.77 1.74 6.66
CA GLY A 238 30.31 1.85 8.00
C GLY A 238 29.87 3.10 8.77
N PHE A 239 28.79 3.77 8.39
CA PHE A 239 28.30 4.96 9.09
C PHE A 239 27.76 4.68 10.50
N GLY A 240 27.41 3.42 10.82
CA GLY A 240 26.85 3.10 12.13
C GLY A 240 26.17 1.75 12.18
N LEU A 241 25.33 1.56 13.20
CA LEU A 241 24.47 0.39 13.35
C LEU A 241 23.10 0.67 12.72
N ALA A 242 22.48 -0.38 12.18
CA ALA A 242 21.14 -0.29 11.62
C ALA A 242 20.26 -1.47 12.07
N TYR A 243 18.95 -1.21 12.22
CA TYR A 243 17.90 -2.19 12.54
C TYR A 243 17.08 -2.45 11.28
N ILE A 244 17.29 -3.59 10.65
CA ILE A 244 16.87 -3.89 9.29
C ILE A 244 16.19 -5.28 9.26
N PRO A 245 15.17 -5.53 8.40
CA PRO A 245 14.67 -6.87 8.17
C PRO A 245 15.81 -7.83 7.82
N GLU A 246 15.96 -8.90 8.58
CA GLU A 246 17.11 -9.83 8.52
C GLU A 246 17.40 -10.30 7.09
N ARG A 247 16.37 -10.65 6.33
CA ARG A 247 16.50 -11.13 4.95
C ARG A 247 17.12 -10.12 3.99
N GLU A 248 16.99 -8.81 4.25
CA GLU A 248 17.61 -7.79 3.41
C GLU A 248 19.14 -7.73 3.58
N VAL A 249 19.64 -8.20 4.71
CA VAL A 249 21.06 -8.16 5.06
C VAL A 249 21.70 -9.54 5.20
N GLU A 250 20.93 -10.61 5.06
CA GLU A 250 21.38 -12.00 5.21
C GLU A 250 22.59 -12.34 4.33
N GLU A 251 22.54 -11.98 3.06
CA GLU A 251 23.65 -12.22 2.13
C GLU A 251 24.91 -11.43 2.49
N PHE A 252 24.75 -10.20 2.95
CA PHE A 252 25.87 -9.37 3.39
C PHE A 252 26.50 -9.92 4.69
N MET A 253 25.68 -10.45 5.59
CA MET A 253 26.19 -11.15 6.79
C MET A 253 26.93 -12.43 6.42
N ARG A 254 26.39 -13.22 5.50
CA ARG A 254 27.04 -14.46 5.00
C ARG A 254 28.39 -14.17 4.33
N GLN A 255 28.49 -13.05 3.64
CA GLN A 255 29.75 -12.59 3.00
C GLN A 255 30.73 -11.94 3.99
N GLY A 256 30.36 -11.76 5.25
CA GLY A 256 31.17 -11.06 6.26
C GLY A 256 31.26 -9.55 6.05
N ARG A 257 30.43 -8.97 5.17
CA ARG A 257 30.36 -7.51 4.94
C ARG A 257 29.56 -6.80 6.02
N LEU A 258 28.70 -7.50 6.71
CA LEU A 258 27.99 -7.02 7.90
C LEU A 258 28.18 -8.01 9.04
N ILE A 259 28.25 -7.48 10.25
CA ILE A 259 28.35 -8.22 11.50
C ILE A 259 27.05 -7.99 12.28
N ARG A 260 26.37 -9.07 12.64
CA ARG A 260 25.21 -9.03 13.52
C ARG A 260 25.62 -8.82 14.96
N VAL A 261 24.87 -7.99 15.66
CA VAL A 261 25.02 -7.77 17.10
C VAL A 261 23.66 -7.90 17.79
N LEU A 262 23.65 -8.17 19.08
CA LEU A 262 22.46 -8.19 19.93
C LEU A 262 21.34 -9.13 19.43
N GLU A 263 21.70 -10.22 18.78
CA GLU A 263 20.73 -11.16 18.15
C GLU A 263 19.63 -11.65 19.10
N LYS A 264 19.98 -11.93 20.35
CA LYS A 264 19.04 -12.45 21.36
C LYS A 264 17.86 -11.52 21.67
N TYR A 265 17.96 -10.24 21.33
CA TYR A 265 16.94 -9.23 21.56
C TYR A 265 16.01 -9.01 20.33
N CYS A 266 16.34 -9.61 19.19
CA CYS A 266 15.55 -9.50 17.96
C CYS A 266 14.69 -10.75 17.78
N LEU A 267 13.53 -10.81 18.45
CA LEU A 267 12.63 -11.95 18.37
C LEU A 267 11.84 -11.98 17.04
N PRO A 268 11.41 -13.17 16.59
CA PRO A 268 10.49 -13.26 15.46
C PRO A 268 9.13 -12.63 15.77
N PHE A 269 8.50 -12.04 14.76
CA PHE A 269 7.16 -11.47 14.83
C PHE A 269 6.33 -11.86 13.62
N PRO A 270 4.99 -11.71 13.66
CA PRO A 270 4.13 -11.97 12.52
C PRO A 270 4.59 -11.18 11.28
N GLY A 271 4.55 -11.83 10.12
CA GLY A 271 4.98 -11.23 8.88
C GLY A 271 3.97 -10.24 8.30
N TYR A 272 4.01 -10.08 6.98
CA TYR A 272 3.15 -9.16 6.26
C TYR A 272 1.76 -9.73 5.96
N TYR A 273 0.79 -8.85 5.96
CA TYR A 273 -0.60 -9.12 5.61
C TYR A 273 -1.00 -8.31 4.39
N LEU A 274 -1.72 -8.94 3.47
CA LEU A 274 -2.51 -8.26 2.47
C LEU A 274 -3.81 -7.80 3.14
N TYR A 275 -4.12 -6.51 3.10
CA TYR A 275 -5.38 -5.98 3.61
C TYR A 275 -6.12 -5.23 2.50
N TYR A 276 -7.43 -5.39 2.47
CA TYR A 276 -8.30 -4.79 1.47
C TYR A 276 -9.73 -4.61 2.01
N PRO A 277 -10.54 -3.69 1.43
CA PRO A 277 -11.89 -3.43 1.90
C PRO A 277 -12.77 -4.68 1.83
N ASN A 278 -13.63 -4.87 2.84
CA ASN A 278 -14.61 -5.96 2.86
C ASN A 278 -15.76 -5.61 1.89
N ARG A 279 -15.59 -5.90 0.61
CA ARG A 279 -16.62 -5.74 -0.42
C ARG A 279 -17.25 -7.11 -0.71
N ARG A 280 -18.55 -7.13 -1.03
CA ARG A 280 -19.24 -8.39 -1.37
C ARG A 280 -18.70 -9.05 -2.65
N HIS A 281 -18.16 -8.25 -3.57
CA HIS A 281 -17.62 -8.74 -4.84
C HIS A 281 -16.32 -7.97 -5.16
N HIS A 282 -15.32 -8.71 -5.54
CA HIS A 282 -14.04 -8.19 -6.04
C HIS A 282 -13.90 -8.53 -7.52
N PRO A 283 -13.26 -7.67 -8.35
CA PRO A 283 -12.96 -7.99 -9.75
C PRO A 283 -12.24 -9.34 -9.88
N VAL A 284 -12.51 -10.07 -10.95
CA VAL A 284 -11.91 -11.41 -11.20
C VAL A 284 -10.39 -11.35 -11.15
N ALA A 285 -9.78 -10.32 -11.74
CA ALA A 285 -8.34 -10.11 -11.71
C ALA A 285 -7.81 -10.03 -10.26
N PHE A 286 -8.51 -9.32 -9.38
CA PHE A 286 -8.11 -9.16 -7.99
C PHE A 286 -8.32 -10.46 -7.17
N GLN A 287 -9.39 -11.21 -7.43
CA GLN A 287 -9.61 -12.51 -6.80
C GLN A 287 -8.48 -13.49 -7.16
N LEU A 288 -8.12 -13.58 -8.44
CA LEU A 288 -7.00 -14.40 -8.90
C LEU A 288 -5.65 -13.98 -8.29
N PHE A 289 -5.47 -12.67 -8.09
CA PHE A 289 -4.29 -12.13 -7.43
C PHE A 289 -4.22 -12.55 -5.94
N ILE A 290 -5.34 -12.43 -5.21
CA ILE A 290 -5.43 -12.90 -3.81
C ILE A 290 -5.09 -14.39 -3.72
N GLU A 291 -5.64 -15.22 -4.62
CA GLU A 291 -5.35 -16.66 -4.66
C GLU A 291 -3.87 -16.95 -4.94
N ALA A 292 -3.25 -16.19 -5.85
CA ALA A 292 -1.83 -16.32 -6.13
C ALA A 292 -0.95 -15.96 -4.92
N LEU A 293 -1.37 -14.97 -4.11
CA LEU A 293 -0.65 -14.59 -2.91
C LEU A 293 -0.81 -15.60 -1.76
N LYS A 294 -1.97 -16.26 -1.64
CA LYS A 294 -2.24 -17.28 -0.61
C LYS A 294 -1.46 -18.57 -0.83
N ARG A 295 -1.10 -18.90 -2.07
CA ARG A 295 -0.32 -20.11 -2.36
C ARG A 295 1.05 -19.98 -1.70
N HIS A 296 1.34 -20.86 -0.76
CA HIS A 296 2.69 -21.08 -0.30
C HIS A 296 3.41 -21.81 -1.43
N ASP A 297 4.41 -21.20 -2.05
CA ASP A 297 5.33 -21.95 -2.89
C ASP A 297 6.04 -22.95 -1.97
N PRO A 298 6.08 -24.25 -2.31
CA PRO A 298 7.02 -25.16 -1.65
C PRO A 298 8.43 -24.62 -1.91
N GLU A 299 9.22 -24.53 -0.85
CA GLU A 299 10.65 -24.15 -0.86
C GLU A 299 11.46 -24.99 -1.86
#